data_20da7b2c1c4aad9ebe94a3d6a4d9df1d
#
_entry.id   20da7b2c1c4aad9ebe94a3d6a4d9df1d
#
_cell.length_a   1.000
_cell.length_b   1.000
_cell.length_c   1.000
_cell.angle_alpha   90.00
_cell.angle_beta   90.00
_cell.angle_gamma   90.00
#
_symmetry.space_group_name_H-M   'P 1'
#
loop_
_entity.id
_entity.type
_entity.pdbx_description
1 polymer ?
#
loop_
_entity_poly.entity_id
_entity_poly.type
_entity_poly.pdbx_seq_one_letter_code
_entity_poly.pdbx_strand_id
1 'polypeptide(L)'
;MSISRRSFIKGMGIGCVGCTVGSLPPGALALNPVTSLKGQSKLTPSLCEMCSYRCPIEAQVVNNKTVFIQGNRNSPHQKTRVCARGGSGVSLIYDPKRIVKPMKRKGPRGAGEWEVISWEQAYTEIAEKMASIKQHYGAESIFFSSKSGSLSSHLFHLAAAFGSPNTFTHASTCPAGKAIAASVMMGGDLKMDLANSKYILSFGHNLYEGIEVAETYELMTAQERGAKLVSFDPRLSVVSSKANEWFAIRPGGDLPVLMAMCHIMVIRKSL
;
A
#
# COMPACT_ATOMS: atom_id res chain seq x y z
N MET A 1 47.60 -6.84 -0.81
CA MET A 1 47.38 -7.08 0.63
C MET A 1 45.90 -7.39 0.86
N SER A 2 45.54 -8.63 1.14
CA SER A 2 44.11 -9.01 1.42
C SER A 2 43.86 -8.86 2.91
N ILE A 3 42.96 -7.95 3.26
CA ILE A 3 42.54 -7.75 4.62
C ILE A 3 41.52 -8.86 4.94
N SER A 4 41.78 -9.71 5.96
CA SER A 4 40.85 -10.76 6.35
C SER A 4 39.61 -10.16 7.05
N ARG A 5 38.47 -10.79 6.89
CA ARG A 5 37.20 -10.39 7.57
C ARG A 5 37.35 -10.25 9.10
N ARG A 6 38.23 -11.06 9.69
CA ARG A 6 38.49 -11.04 11.13
C ARG A 6 39.32 -9.80 11.54
N SER A 7 40.25 -9.32 10.68
CA SER A 7 41.03 -8.09 10.92
C SER A 7 40.15 -6.84 10.76
N PHE A 8 39.19 -6.86 9.83
CA PHE A 8 38.22 -5.77 9.64
C PHE A 8 37.30 -5.60 10.87
N ILE A 9 36.77 -6.70 11.40
CA ILE A 9 35.92 -6.68 12.60
C ILE A 9 36.68 -6.24 13.85
N LYS A 10 37.97 -6.66 13.99
CA LYS A 10 38.82 -6.21 15.10
C LYS A 10 39.16 -4.72 15.01
N GLY A 11 39.32 -4.17 13.80
CA GLY A 11 39.56 -2.74 13.59
C GLY A 11 38.37 -1.86 13.94
N MET A 12 37.13 -2.34 13.75
CA MET A 12 35.92 -1.61 14.14
C MET A 12 35.65 -1.62 15.65
N GLY A 13 36.14 -2.64 16.38
CA GLY A 13 35.96 -2.75 17.84
C GLY A 13 36.78 -1.77 18.66
N ILE A 14 37.82 -1.14 18.11
CA ILE A 14 38.75 -0.23 18.85
C ILE A 14 38.30 1.24 18.73
N GLY A 15 37.36 1.55 17.79
CA GLY A 15 36.84 2.91 17.59
C GLY A 15 35.69 3.33 18.51
N CYS A 16 35.11 2.41 19.30
CA CYS A 16 33.92 2.67 20.13
C CYS A 16 34.14 2.81 21.64
N VAL A 17 35.39 3.01 22.09
CA VAL A 17 35.69 3.26 23.52
C VAL A 17 35.86 4.77 23.75
N GLY A 18 34.79 5.53 23.51
CA GLY A 18 34.79 6.97 23.73
C GLY A 18 33.40 7.57 23.90
N CYS A 19 32.35 6.80 23.67
CA CYS A 19 30.99 7.26 24.01
C CYS A 19 30.68 6.88 25.45
N THR A 20 30.97 7.77 26.38
CA THR A 20 30.33 7.76 27.69
C THR A 20 28.82 7.79 27.46
N VAL A 21 28.17 6.69 27.72
CA VAL A 21 26.70 6.63 27.78
C VAL A 21 26.27 7.45 28.98
N GLY A 22 26.24 8.77 28.82
CA GLY A 22 25.45 9.61 29.70
C GLY A 22 24.02 9.14 29.60
N SER A 23 23.42 8.79 30.74
CA SER A 23 22.02 8.40 30.88
C SER A 23 21.14 9.49 30.24
N LEU A 24 20.73 9.28 28.96
CA LEU A 24 19.70 10.09 28.33
C LEU A 24 18.37 9.80 29.06
N PRO A 25 17.64 10.83 29.48
CA PRO A 25 16.38 10.63 30.17
C PRO A 25 15.41 9.84 29.24
N PRO A 26 14.53 8.99 29.79
CA PRO A 26 13.54 8.24 29.02
C PRO A 26 12.55 9.24 28.36
N GLY A 27 12.77 9.63 27.15
CA GLY A 27 12.04 10.65 26.41
C GLY A 27 12.87 11.33 25.31
N ALA A 28 14.20 11.18 25.33
CA ALA A 28 15.11 11.84 24.39
C ALA A 28 15.15 11.18 23.00
N LEU A 29 14.46 10.06 22.81
CA LEU A 29 14.29 9.37 21.51
C LEU A 29 12.95 9.67 20.83
N ALA A 30 12.13 10.55 21.39
CA ALA A 30 11.10 11.18 20.57
C ALA A 30 11.83 12.10 19.56
N LEU A 31 12.13 11.56 18.40
CA LEU A 31 12.46 12.37 17.24
C LEU A 31 11.28 13.35 17.05
N ASN A 32 11.37 14.51 17.67
CA ASN A 32 10.49 15.64 17.34
C ASN A 32 10.89 16.07 15.92
N PRO A 33 10.16 15.64 14.90
CA PRO A 33 10.51 16.04 13.56
C PRO A 33 10.26 17.54 13.46
N VAL A 34 11.32 18.28 13.13
CA VAL A 34 11.21 19.64 12.62
C VAL A 34 10.81 20.72 13.64
N THR A 35 11.33 20.70 14.87
CA THR A 35 11.26 21.85 15.77
C THR A 35 12.15 23.03 15.34
N SER A 36 12.99 22.86 14.30
CA SER A 36 13.92 23.90 13.83
C SER A 36 13.38 24.80 12.71
N LEU A 37 12.21 24.50 12.14
CA LEU A 37 11.63 25.36 11.11
C LEU A 37 10.94 26.55 11.76
N LYS A 38 11.54 27.75 11.62
CA LYS A 38 10.91 29.01 12.02
C LYS A 38 9.67 29.27 11.16
N GLY A 39 8.49 29.34 11.77
CA GLY A 39 7.22 29.61 11.08
C GLY A 39 6.02 29.01 11.83
N GLN A 40 4.81 29.42 11.43
CA GLN A 40 3.58 28.80 11.94
C GLN A 40 3.48 27.36 11.42
N SER A 41 3.52 26.42 12.34
CA SER A 41 3.34 24.99 12.03
C SER A 41 1.89 24.58 12.32
N LYS A 42 1.25 23.95 11.36
CA LYS A 42 -0.11 23.41 11.48
C LYS A 42 -0.13 21.95 11.09
N LEU A 43 -0.76 21.11 11.91
CA LEU A 43 -1.11 19.74 11.54
C LEU A 43 -2.47 19.75 10.82
N THR A 44 -2.49 19.23 9.61
CA THR A 44 -3.69 19.16 8.77
C THR A 44 -4.04 17.72 8.53
N PRO A 45 -5.22 17.24 8.97
CA PRO A 45 -5.67 15.88 8.69
C PRO A 45 -5.92 15.69 7.20
N SER A 46 -5.55 14.52 6.70
CA SER A 46 -5.71 14.15 5.30
C SER A 46 -5.73 12.62 5.15
N LEU A 47 -5.83 12.15 3.92
CA LEU A 47 -5.71 10.74 3.54
C LEU A 47 -4.49 10.54 2.64
N CYS A 48 -3.77 9.44 2.86
CA CYS A 48 -2.69 9.02 1.99
C CYS A 48 -3.26 8.35 0.74
N GLU A 49 -2.97 8.87 -0.44
CA GLU A 49 -3.40 8.32 -1.73
C GLU A 49 -2.27 7.57 -2.48
N MET A 50 -1.19 7.18 -1.77
CA MET A 50 -0.09 6.42 -2.36
C MET A 50 -0.46 4.98 -2.74
N CYS A 51 -1.55 4.45 -2.16
CA CYS A 51 -2.12 3.14 -2.49
C CYS A 51 -3.60 3.08 -2.12
N SER A 52 -4.26 1.96 -2.43
CA SER A 52 -5.69 1.74 -2.16
C SER A 52 -6.05 1.66 -0.67
N TYR A 53 -5.08 1.52 0.21
CA TYR A 53 -5.31 1.41 1.66
C TYR A 53 -5.74 2.74 2.32
N ARG A 54 -5.36 3.88 1.75
CA ARG A 54 -5.79 5.23 2.15
C ARG A 54 -5.65 5.53 3.63
N CYS A 55 -4.48 5.31 4.17
CA CYS A 55 -4.19 5.58 5.57
C CYS A 55 -4.57 7.01 5.96
N PRO A 56 -5.31 7.21 7.07
CA PRO A 56 -5.47 8.53 7.67
C PRO A 56 -4.13 9.09 8.13
N ILE A 57 -3.81 10.29 7.68
CA ILE A 57 -2.54 10.96 7.96
C ILE A 57 -2.75 12.36 8.53
N GLU A 58 -1.70 12.89 9.14
CA GLU A 58 -1.56 14.30 9.48
C GLU A 58 -0.35 14.87 8.71
N ALA A 59 -0.60 15.88 7.91
CA ALA A 59 0.43 16.61 7.20
C ALA A 59 0.87 17.82 8.06
N GLN A 60 2.15 17.89 8.37
CA GLN A 60 2.73 19.07 8.99
C GLN A 60 2.98 20.12 7.92
N VAL A 61 2.30 21.25 8.03
CA VAL A 61 2.41 22.37 7.11
C VAL A 61 3.13 23.52 7.79
N VAL A 62 4.20 24.02 7.18
CA VAL A 62 4.98 25.17 7.64
C VAL A 62 5.09 26.16 6.49
N ASN A 63 4.71 27.41 6.70
CA ASN A 63 4.72 28.45 5.67
C ASN A 63 4.03 27.99 4.36
N ASN A 64 2.85 27.38 4.50
CA ASN A 64 2.04 26.84 3.40
C ASN A 64 2.71 25.71 2.57
N LYS A 65 3.73 25.06 3.13
CA LYS A 65 4.38 23.90 2.52
C LYS A 65 4.27 22.68 3.44
N THR A 66 3.89 21.54 2.90
CA THR A 66 3.93 20.27 3.62
C THR A 66 5.38 19.84 3.77
N VAL A 67 5.82 19.68 5.01
CA VAL A 67 7.23 19.34 5.34
C VAL A 67 7.38 17.95 5.92
N PHE A 68 6.30 17.38 6.47
CA PHE A 68 6.31 16.07 7.07
C PHE A 68 4.91 15.43 7.00
N ILE A 69 4.87 14.11 6.92
CA ILE A 69 3.64 13.32 6.94
C ILE A 69 3.79 12.22 8.00
N GLN A 70 2.81 12.13 8.88
CA GLN A 70 2.70 11.09 9.89
C GLN A 70 1.31 10.45 9.87
N GLY A 71 1.15 9.30 10.53
CA GLY A 71 -0.17 8.72 10.72
C GLY A 71 -1.03 9.60 11.63
N ASN A 72 -2.33 9.63 11.37
CA ASN A 72 -3.27 10.40 12.18
C ASN A 72 -3.45 9.74 13.55
N ARG A 73 -3.07 10.46 14.62
CA ARG A 73 -3.14 9.97 16.01
C ARG A 73 -4.56 9.66 16.48
N ASN A 74 -5.56 10.26 15.87
CA ASN A 74 -6.97 10.03 16.18
C ASN A 74 -7.56 8.85 15.38
N SER A 75 -6.78 8.21 14.51
CA SER A 75 -7.22 7.00 13.80
C SER A 75 -7.33 5.83 14.78
N PRO A 76 -8.50 5.17 14.89
CA PRO A 76 -8.68 4.05 15.81
C PRO A 76 -7.85 2.82 15.40
N HIS A 77 -7.61 2.63 14.11
CA HIS A 77 -6.93 1.44 13.58
C HIS A 77 -5.41 1.62 13.47
N GLN A 78 -4.97 2.69 12.82
CA GLN A 78 -3.55 2.89 12.49
C GLN A 78 -2.81 3.73 13.52
N LYS A 79 -3.55 4.57 14.27
CA LYS A 79 -2.97 5.54 15.22
C LYS A 79 -1.91 6.41 14.50
N THR A 80 -0.73 6.53 15.08
CA THR A 80 0.36 7.35 14.50
C THR A 80 1.14 6.66 13.37
N ARG A 81 0.70 5.48 12.88
CA ARG A 81 1.48 4.68 11.94
C ARG A 81 1.18 5.06 10.50
N VAL A 82 2.24 5.12 9.71
CA VAL A 82 2.22 5.25 8.25
C VAL A 82 3.39 4.47 7.68
N CYS A 83 3.21 3.84 6.52
CA CYS A 83 4.31 3.11 5.88
C CYS A 83 5.32 4.08 5.23
N ALA A 84 6.51 3.56 4.89
CA ALA A 84 7.55 4.36 4.25
C ALA A 84 7.10 5.09 2.98
N ARG A 85 6.22 4.47 2.16
CA ARG A 85 5.63 5.13 0.98
C ARG A 85 4.79 6.34 1.35
N GLY A 86 3.93 6.22 2.36
CA GLY A 86 3.12 7.35 2.83
C GLY A 86 3.98 8.47 3.40
N GLY A 87 5.00 8.12 4.20
CA GLY A 87 5.95 9.09 4.75
C GLY A 87 6.77 9.81 3.67
N SER A 88 7.13 9.13 2.58
CA SER A 88 7.85 9.72 1.45
C SER A 88 6.98 10.60 0.52
N GLY A 89 5.67 10.71 0.78
CA GLY A 89 4.74 11.49 -0.03
C GLY A 89 5.12 12.95 -0.22
N VAL A 90 5.84 13.54 0.75
CA VAL A 90 6.38 14.91 0.64
C VAL A 90 7.29 15.05 -0.58
N SER A 91 8.20 14.08 -0.81
CA SER A 91 9.09 14.09 -1.96
C SER A 91 8.32 14.04 -3.28
N LEU A 92 7.22 13.29 -3.33
CA LEU A 92 6.36 13.22 -4.52
C LEU A 92 5.67 14.56 -4.82
N ILE A 93 5.22 15.27 -3.77
CA ILE A 93 4.54 16.57 -3.92
C ILE A 93 5.46 17.60 -4.56
N TYR A 94 6.72 17.61 -4.15
CA TYR A 94 7.71 18.62 -4.57
C TYR A 94 8.72 18.10 -5.58
N ASP A 95 8.48 16.95 -6.20
CA ASP A 95 9.34 16.45 -7.27
C ASP A 95 9.33 17.45 -8.45
N PRO A 96 10.51 17.96 -8.87
CA PRO A 96 10.60 18.90 -9.99
C PRO A 96 10.14 18.30 -11.33
N LYS A 97 10.09 16.98 -11.43
CA LYS A 97 9.56 16.26 -12.61
C LYS A 97 8.06 15.99 -12.53
N ARG A 98 7.39 16.39 -11.46
CA ARG A 98 5.95 16.21 -11.31
C ARG A 98 5.20 16.97 -12.39
N ILE A 99 4.31 16.28 -13.09
CA ILE A 99 3.40 16.89 -14.07
C ILE A 99 2.36 17.73 -13.30
N VAL A 100 2.37 19.04 -13.52
CA VAL A 100 1.47 20.01 -12.85
C VAL A 100 0.50 20.70 -13.79
N LYS A 101 0.62 20.45 -15.10
CA LYS A 101 -0.26 20.98 -16.14
C LYS A 101 -0.56 19.88 -17.16
N PRO A 102 -1.68 19.96 -17.89
CA PRO A 102 -1.94 19.06 -18.99
C PRO A 102 -0.83 19.12 -20.03
N MET A 103 -0.52 17.98 -20.61
CA MET A 103 0.50 17.85 -21.63
C MET A 103 -0.04 17.08 -22.82
N LYS A 104 0.19 17.61 -24.02
CA LYS A 104 -0.15 16.96 -25.28
C LYS A 104 1.13 16.43 -25.92
N ARG A 105 1.06 15.21 -26.46
CA ARG A 105 2.19 14.64 -27.16
C ARG A 105 2.45 15.40 -28.47
N LYS A 106 3.70 15.79 -28.67
CA LYS A 106 4.25 16.35 -29.88
C LYS A 106 5.07 15.28 -30.60
N GLY A 107 4.87 15.08 -31.88
CA GLY A 107 5.59 14.06 -32.63
C GLY A 107 5.05 12.62 -32.47
N PRO A 108 5.78 11.62 -32.98
CA PRO A 108 5.32 10.24 -33.03
C PRO A 108 5.29 9.59 -31.63
N ARG A 109 4.51 8.48 -31.52
CA ARG A 109 4.45 7.68 -30.29
C ARG A 109 5.83 7.11 -29.97
N GLY A 110 6.30 7.32 -28.74
CA GLY A 110 7.62 6.86 -28.27
C GLY A 110 8.73 7.91 -28.31
N ALA A 111 8.55 9.05 -29.00
CA ALA A 111 9.56 10.11 -29.06
C ALA A 111 9.78 10.83 -27.72
N GLY A 112 8.81 10.75 -26.79
CA GLY A 112 8.93 11.39 -25.47
C GLY A 112 8.79 12.94 -25.52
N GLU A 113 8.36 13.49 -26.64
CA GLU A 113 8.19 14.93 -26.82
C GLU A 113 6.78 15.36 -26.42
N TRP A 114 6.70 16.38 -25.55
CA TRP A 114 5.47 16.87 -24.97
C TRP A 114 5.41 18.38 -24.98
N GLU A 115 4.22 18.93 -25.21
CA GLU A 115 3.93 20.37 -25.07
C GLU A 115 2.89 20.58 -23.97
N VAL A 116 3.05 21.64 -23.20
CA VAL A 116 2.09 22.03 -22.17
C VAL A 116 0.92 22.73 -22.86
N ILE A 117 -0.30 22.30 -22.52
CA ILE A 117 -1.56 22.90 -23.01
C ILE A 117 -2.41 23.40 -21.84
N SER A 118 -3.43 24.18 -22.11
CA SER A 118 -4.41 24.58 -21.12
C SER A 118 -5.38 23.42 -20.77
N TRP A 119 -6.03 23.50 -19.62
CA TRP A 119 -7.10 22.56 -19.26
C TRP A 119 -8.29 22.65 -20.22
N GLU A 120 -8.63 23.86 -20.64
CA GLU A 120 -9.72 24.09 -21.59
C GLU A 120 -9.43 23.42 -22.92
N GLN A 121 -8.23 23.59 -23.46
CA GLN A 121 -7.80 22.91 -24.68
C GLN A 121 -7.85 21.39 -24.52
N ALA A 122 -7.36 20.87 -23.37
CA ALA A 122 -7.37 19.43 -23.11
C ALA A 122 -8.79 18.86 -23.10
N TYR A 123 -9.73 19.53 -22.41
CA TYR A 123 -11.13 19.09 -22.36
C TYR A 123 -11.81 19.14 -23.73
N THR A 124 -11.61 20.21 -24.48
CA THR A 124 -12.19 20.37 -25.82
C THR A 124 -11.71 19.26 -26.76
N GLU A 125 -10.41 19.08 -26.87
CA GLU A 125 -9.84 18.07 -27.77
C GLU A 125 -10.24 16.63 -27.39
N ILE A 126 -10.30 16.32 -26.07
CA ILE A 126 -10.74 15.01 -25.60
C ILE A 126 -12.22 14.79 -25.92
N ALA A 127 -13.08 15.78 -25.63
CA ALA A 127 -14.51 15.68 -25.87
C ALA A 127 -14.84 15.53 -27.37
N GLU A 128 -14.23 16.33 -28.24
CA GLU A 128 -14.37 16.23 -29.69
C GLU A 128 -13.94 14.86 -30.20
N LYS A 129 -12.80 14.36 -29.74
CA LYS A 129 -12.30 13.03 -30.11
C LYS A 129 -13.22 11.90 -29.64
N MET A 130 -13.72 11.97 -28.41
CA MET A 130 -14.67 11.00 -27.90
C MET A 130 -15.99 11.04 -28.68
N ALA A 131 -16.52 12.22 -28.96
CA ALA A 131 -17.73 12.38 -29.76
C ALA A 131 -17.56 11.80 -31.19
N SER A 132 -16.46 12.09 -31.85
CA SER A 132 -16.13 11.54 -33.17
C SER A 132 -16.04 10.01 -33.16
N ILE A 133 -15.38 9.41 -32.13
CA ILE A 133 -15.31 7.95 -32.01
C ILE A 133 -16.71 7.35 -31.78
N LYS A 134 -17.51 7.94 -30.92
CA LYS A 134 -18.90 7.49 -30.68
C LYS A 134 -19.72 7.53 -31.93
N GLN A 135 -19.59 8.58 -32.73
CA GLN A 135 -20.33 8.75 -34.00
C GLN A 135 -19.94 7.69 -35.04
N HIS A 136 -18.65 7.34 -35.16
CA HIS A 136 -18.18 6.46 -36.23
C HIS A 136 -18.17 4.98 -35.84
N TYR A 137 -18.00 4.67 -34.55
CA TYR A 137 -17.72 3.30 -34.07
C TYR A 137 -18.61 2.83 -32.91
N GLY A 138 -19.54 3.70 -32.44
CA GLY A 138 -20.36 3.41 -31.27
C GLY A 138 -19.66 3.76 -29.94
N ALA A 139 -20.45 3.89 -28.87
CA ALA A 139 -19.94 4.22 -27.54
C ALA A 139 -19.07 3.11 -26.94
N GLU A 140 -19.36 1.86 -27.29
CA GLU A 140 -18.64 0.67 -26.85
C GLU A 140 -17.20 0.59 -27.37
N SER A 141 -16.83 1.41 -28.34
CA SER A 141 -15.46 1.48 -28.87
C SER A 141 -14.48 2.12 -27.89
N ILE A 142 -14.96 2.80 -26.85
CA ILE A 142 -14.12 3.40 -25.82
C ILE A 142 -14.11 2.52 -24.59
N PHE A 143 -12.90 2.16 -24.16
CA PHE A 143 -12.65 1.41 -22.94
C PHE A 143 -12.16 2.35 -21.83
N PHE A 144 -12.84 2.32 -20.69
CA PHE A 144 -12.51 3.13 -19.51
C PHE A 144 -11.80 2.31 -18.46
N SER A 145 -10.53 2.59 -18.23
CA SER A 145 -9.71 1.87 -17.26
C SER A 145 -9.22 2.80 -16.15
N SER A 146 -9.38 2.37 -14.91
CA SER A 146 -8.91 3.10 -13.75
C SER A 146 -8.30 2.16 -12.71
N LYS A 147 -7.39 2.69 -11.92
CA LYS A 147 -6.97 2.08 -10.65
C LYS A 147 -8.14 2.15 -9.68
N SER A 148 -8.32 1.12 -8.84
CA SER A 148 -9.25 1.18 -7.72
C SER A 148 -8.88 2.33 -6.78
N GLY A 149 -9.81 3.21 -6.51
CA GLY A 149 -9.57 4.38 -5.69
C GLY A 149 -10.80 5.30 -5.61
N SER A 150 -10.74 6.37 -4.80
CA SER A 150 -11.85 7.32 -4.62
C SER A 150 -12.25 8.01 -5.90
N LEU A 151 -11.29 8.27 -6.78
CA LEU A 151 -11.54 8.98 -8.04
C LEU A 151 -12.01 8.07 -9.19
N SER A 152 -11.92 6.74 -9.05
CA SER A 152 -12.34 5.81 -10.10
C SER A 152 -13.84 5.85 -10.36
N SER A 153 -14.66 6.14 -9.35
CA SER A 153 -16.11 6.29 -9.51
C SER A 153 -16.50 7.37 -10.51
N HIS A 154 -15.77 8.48 -10.56
CA HIS A 154 -16.03 9.56 -11.52
C HIS A 154 -15.82 9.09 -12.97
N LEU A 155 -14.80 8.28 -13.22
CA LEU A 155 -14.55 7.72 -14.54
C LEU A 155 -15.67 6.75 -14.96
N PHE A 156 -16.20 5.96 -14.03
CA PHE A 156 -17.30 5.04 -14.34
C PHE A 156 -18.64 5.75 -14.54
N HIS A 157 -18.89 6.84 -13.81
CA HIS A 157 -20.02 7.70 -14.08
C HIS A 157 -19.92 8.33 -15.49
N LEU A 158 -18.70 8.75 -15.88
CA LEU A 158 -18.46 9.25 -17.25
C LEU A 158 -18.69 8.14 -18.28
N ALA A 159 -18.20 6.91 -18.06
CA ALA A 159 -18.41 5.79 -18.96
C ALA A 159 -19.91 5.49 -19.15
N ALA A 160 -20.66 5.44 -18.05
CA ALA A 160 -22.11 5.23 -18.07
C ALA A 160 -22.86 6.35 -18.82
N ALA A 161 -22.53 7.61 -18.54
CA ALA A 161 -23.12 8.76 -19.22
C ALA A 161 -22.75 8.82 -20.71
N PHE A 162 -21.55 8.37 -21.07
CA PHE A 162 -21.09 8.25 -22.46
C PHE A 162 -21.82 7.11 -23.19
N GLY A 163 -22.23 6.07 -22.45
CA GLY A 163 -22.93 4.89 -22.98
C GLY A 163 -22.00 3.70 -23.26
N SER A 164 -20.76 3.69 -22.72
CA SER A 164 -19.85 2.56 -22.89
C SER A 164 -20.00 1.56 -21.74
N PRO A 165 -20.24 0.27 -22.03
CA PRO A 165 -20.21 -0.79 -21.04
C PRO A 165 -18.80 -1.23 -20.69
N ASN A 166 -17.79 -0.81 -21.44
CA ASN A 166 -16.43 -1.29 -21.36
C ASN A 166 -15.64 -0.56 -20.28
N THR A 167 -15.70 -1.10 -19.06
CA THR A 167 -15.01 -0.55 -17.90
C THR A 167 -14.13 -1.60 -17.22
N PHE A 168 -13.02 -1.16 -16.63
CA PHE A 168 -12.10 -2.03 -15.93
C PHE A 168 -11.45 -1.32 -14.73
N THR A 169 -11.33 -2.07 -13.63
CA THR A 169 -10.50 -1.67 -12.49
C THR A 169 -9.58 -2.80 -12.07
N HIS A 170 -8.59 -2.48 -11.28
CA HIS A 170 -7.78 -3.47 -10.58
C HIS A 170 -8.63 -4.48 -9.79
N ALA A 171 -9.77 -4.05 -9.24
CA ALA A 171 -10.69 -4.92 -8.50
C ALA A 171 -11.28 -6.07 -9.36
N SER A 172 -11.32 -5.91 -10.68
CA SER A 172 -11.79 -6.95 -11.60
C SER A 172 -10.89 -8.18 -11.66
N THR A 173 -9.63 -8.05 -11.25
CA THR A 173 -8.64 -9.14 -11.32
C THR A 173 -8.06 -9.52 -9.96
N CYS A 174 -7.67 -8.56 -9.12
CA CYS A 174 -6.95 -8.83 -7.89
C CYS A 174 -7.82 -9.51 -6.82
N PRO A 175 -8.91 -8.90 -6.30
CA PRO A 175 -9.73 -9.50 -5.25
C PRO A 175 -10.92 -10.30 -5.79
N ALA A 176 -11.10 -10.43 -7.10
CA ALA A 176 -12.31 -10.99 -7.69
C ALA A 176 -12.62 -12.40 -7.16
N GLY A 177 -11.64 -13.30 -7.11
CA GLY A 177 -11.82 -14.65 -6.59
C GLY A 177 -12.24 -14.66 -5.12
N LYS A 178 -11.59 -13.86 -4.27
CA LYS A 178 -11.96 -13.71 -2.86
C LYS A 178 -13.37 -13.13 -2.71
N ALA A 179 -13.67 -12.05 -3.45
CA ALA A 179 -14.95 -11.37 -3.36
C ALA A 179 -16.11 -12.28 -3.79
N ILE A 180 -15.95 -13.03 -4.88
CA ILE A 180 -16.94 -13.99 -5.36
C ILE A 180 -17.14 -15.10 -4.33
N ALA A 181 -16.05 -15.71 -3.85
CA ALA A 181 -16.13 -16.78 -2.87
C ALA A 181 -16.82 -16.31 -1.57
N ALA A 182 -16.44 -15.17 -1.04
CA ALA A 182 -17.05 -14.60 0.17
C ALA A 182 -18.53 -14.26 -0.04
N SER A 183 -18.90 -13.70 -1.18
CA SER A 183 -20.28 -13.38 -1.52
C SER A 183 -21.15 -14.64 -1.62
N VAL A 184 -20.65 -15.69 -2.29
CA VAL A 184 -21.39 -16.94 -2.48
C VAL A 184 -21.50 -17.74 -1.18
N MET A 185 -20.43 -17.82 -0.40
CA MET A 185 -20.38 -18.65 0.81
C MET A 185 -20.99 -17.98 2.04
N MET A 186 -20.91 -16.65 2.14
CA MET A 186 -21.22 -15.91 3.37
C MET A 186 -22.09 -14.66 3.15
N GLY A 187 -22.47 -14.39 1.90
CA GLY A 187 -23.30 -13.23 1.55
C GLY A 187 -22.57 -11.89 1.54
N GLY A 188 -21.27 -11.84 1.72
CA GLY A 188 -20.50 -10.59 1.72
C GLY A 188 -19.01 -10.76 2.00
N ASP A 189 -18.27 -9.66 1.99
CA ASP A 189 -16.83 -9.66 2.24
C ASP A 189 -16.52 -9.89 3.72
N LEU A 190 -15.47 -10.67 3.97
CA LEU A 190 -15.00 -11.01 5.32
C LEU A 190 -13.87 -10.09 5.74
N LYS A 191 -13.96 -9.61 6.96
CA LYS A 191 -12.86 -8.95 7.67
C LYS A 191 -12.19 -9.95 8.60
N MET A 192 -10.86 -9.96 8.58
CA MET A 192 -10.07 -10.76 9.51
C MET A 192 -10.04 -10.06 10.87
N ASP A 193 -10.30 -10.80 11.95
CA ASP A 193 -10.06 -10.33 13.32
C ASP A 193 -8.69 -10.82 13.79
N LEU A 194 -7.63 -10.26 13.22
CA LEU A 194 -6.26 -10.61 13.58
C LEU A 194 -5.97 -10.28 15.03
N ALA A 195 -6.47 -9.15 15.51
CA ALA A 195 -6.20 -8.68 16.87
C ALA A 195 -6.62 -9.67 17.96
N ASN A 196 -7.71 -10.42 17.76
CA ASN A 196 -8.22 -11.38 18.74
C ASN A 196 -7.91 -12.84 18.41
N SER A 197 -7.30 -13.10 17.25
CA SER A 197 -6.93 -14.45 16.82
C SER A 197 -5.88 -15.07 17.72
N LYS A 198 -6.03 -16.38 18.00
CA LYS A 198 -5.08 -17.19 18.77
C LYS A 198 -4.20 -18.08 17.86
N TYR A 199 -4.69 -18.38 16.67
CA TYR A 199 -4.02 -19.20 15.67
C TYR A 199 -4.28 -18.62 14.30
N ILE A 200 -3.21 -18.33 13.54
CA ILE A 200 -3.26 -17.62 12.29
C ILE A 200 -2.57 -18.44 11.23
N LEU A 201 -3.27 -18.73 10.14
CA LEU A 201 -2.72 -19.36 8.94
C LEU A 201 -2.52 -18.30 7.86
N SER A 202 -1.31 -18.15 7.37
CA SER A 202 -0.95 -17.21 6.30
C SER A 202 -0.53 -17.98 5.06
N PHE A 203 -1.25 -17.81 3.96
CA PHE A 203 -0.97 -18.41 2.65
C PHE A 203 -0.49 -17.32 1.68
N GLY A 204 0.84 -17.29 1.42
CA GLY A 204 1.46 -16.38 0.46
C GLY A 204 1.25 -14.88 0.76
N HIS A 205 0.83 -14.52 1.98
CA HIS A 205 0.49 -13.15 2.35
C HIS A 205 1.53 -12.54 3.28
N ASN A 206 2.41 -11.72 2.72
CA ASN A 206 3.50 -11.09 3.47
C ASN A 206 3.09 -9.71 4.02
N LEU A 207 2.28 -9.69 5.07
CA LEU A 207 1.76 -8.48 5.72
C LEU A 207 2.86 -7.48 6.13
N TYR A 208 4.02 -7.96 6.61
CA TYR A 208 5.11 -7.09 7.07
C TYR A 208 5.78 -6.26 5.97
N GLU A 209 5.69 -6.69 4.72
CA GLU A 209 6.18 -5.96 3.55
C GLU A 209 5.04 -5.41 2.68
N GLY A 210 3.79 -5.60 3.12
CA GLY A 210 2.58 -5.19 2.43
C GLY A 210 2.24 -3.71 2.58
N ILE A 211 0.99 -3.41 2.29
CA ILE A 211 0.41 -2.06 2.39
C ILE A 211 -0.55 -1.92 3.58
N GLU A 212 -0.83 -3.02 4.25
CA GLU A 212 -1.88 -3.14 5.28
C GLU A 212 -1.30 -2.81 6.65
N VAL A 213 -1.12 -1.51 6.92
CA VAL A 213 -0.44 -1.01 8.13
C VAL A 213 -1.19 -1.36 9.41
N ALA A 214 -2.53 -1.34 9.40
CA ALA A 214 -3.33 -1.68 10.57
C ALA A 214 -3.25 -3.18 10.85
N GLU A 215 -3.45 -4.01 9.84
CA GLU A 215 -3.40 -5.48 9.95
C GLU A 215 -2.02 -5.97 10.36
N THR A 216 -0.95 -5.31 9.87
CA THR A 216 0.42 -5.58 10.32
C THR A 216 0.55 -5.37 11.82
N TYR A 217 -0.01 -4.28 12.33
CA TYR A 217 0.02 -3.99 13.76
C TYR A 217 -0.83 -4.98 14.57
N GLU A 218 -2.01 -5.33 14.08
CA GLU A 218 -2.88 -6.32 14.70
C GLU A 218 -2.21 -7.69 14.78
N LEU A 219 -1.53 -8.12 13.70
CA LEU A 219 -0.76 -9.35 13.68
C LEU A 219 0.37 -9.34 14.73
N MET A 220 1.12 -8.24 14.79
CA MET A 220 2.17 -8.08 15.81
C MET A 220 1.59 -8.20 17.23
N THR A 221 0.51 -7.47 17.50
CA THR A 221 -0.17 -7.50 18.80
C THR A 221 -0.70 -8.89 19.15
N ALA A 222 -1.24 -9.62 18.17
CA ALA A 222 -1.69 -10.99 18.38
C ALA A 222 -0.50 -11.92 18.76
N GLN A 223 0.62 -11.82 18.05
CA GLN A 223 1.82 -12.61 18.36
C GLN A 223 2.42 -12.26 19.72
N GLU A 224 2.44 -10.98 20.12
CA GLU A 224 2.87 -10.53 21.45
C GLU A 224 2.01 -11.13 22.58
N ARG A 225 0.74 -11.42 22.32
CA ARG A 225 -0.17 -12.11 23.23
C ARG A 225 -0.07 -13.64 23.18
N GLY A 226 0.85 -14.18 22.38
CA GLY A 226 1.08 -15.60 22.24
C GLY A 226 0.28 -16.29 21.14
N ALA A 227 -0.35 -15.56 20.22
CA ALA A 227 -0.98 -16.15 19.05
C ALA A 227 0.07 -16.88 18.20
N LYS A 228 -0.28 -18.10 17.74
CA LYS A 228 0.57 -18.87 16.84
C LYS A 228 0.32 -18.45 15.40
N LEU A 229 1.41 -18.18 14.67
CA LEU A 229 1.41 -17.92 13.26
C LEU A 229 2.06 -19.07 12.51
N VAL A 230 1.34 -19.64 11.55
CA VAL A 230 1.86 -20.64 10.61
C VAL A 230 1.83 -20.05 9.20
N SER A 231 2.96 -20.08 8.52
CA SER A 231 3.13 -19.51 7.20
C SER A 231 3.32 -20.58 6.14
N PHE A 232 2.52 -20.53 5.10
CA PHE A 232 2.66 -21.31 3.86
C PHE A 232 3.09 -20.37 2.75
N ASP A 233 4.38 -20.36 2.42
CA ASP A 233 4.96 -19.42 1.44
C ASP A 233 6.10 -20.12 0.70
N PRO A 234 6.16 -20.04 -0.64
CA PRO A 234 7.26 -20.61 -1.41
C PRO A 234 8.64 -20.09 -1.03
N ARG A 235 8.70 -18.88 -0.48
CA ARG A 235 9.94 -18.22 0.00
C ARG A 235 9.87 -17.92 1.49
N LEU A 236 11.02 -17.84 2.10
CA LEU A 236 11.14 -17.32 3.47
C LEU A 236 10.93 -15.80 3.48
N SER A 237 9.66 -15.38 3.45
CA SER A 237 9.25 -13.97 3.54
C SER A 237 9.45 -13.40 4.95
N VAL A 238 9.26 -12.09 5.14
CA VAL A 238 9.35 -11.50 6.49
C VAL A 238 8.28 -12.08 7.42
N VAL A 239 7.06 -12.33 6.92
CA VAL A 239 6.03 -13.05 7.70
C VAL A 239 6.49 -14.44 8.05
N SER A 240 7.02 -15.20 7.09
CA SER A 240 7.51 -16.57 7.30
C SER A 240 8.65 -16.61 8.32
N SER A 241 9.57 -15.64 8.29
CA SER A 241 10.68 -15.55 9.24
C SER A 241 10.25 -15.24 10.69
N LYS A 242 9.05 -14.70 10.85
CA LYS A 242 8.45 -14.39 12.17
C LYS A 242 7.35 -15.37 12.57
N ALA A 243 7.06 -16.35 11.74
CA ALA A 243 6.10 -17.40 12.03
C ALA A 243 6.67 -18.42 13.02
N ASN A 244 5.79 -19.08 13.79
CA ASN A 244 6.16 -20.20 14.63
C ASN A 244 6.56 -21.42 13.79
N GLU A 245 5.90 -21.57 12.63
CA GLU A 245 6.18 -22.63 11.68
C GLU A 245 6.06 -22.07 10.25
N TRP A 246 6.98 -22.48 9.39
CA TRP A 246 6.97 -22.14 7.98
C TRP A 246 7.07 -23.40 7.12
N PHE A 247 6.14 -23.51 6.17
CA PHE A 247 6.10 -24.56 5.18
C PHE A 247 6.39 -23.96 3.79
N ALA A 248 7.48 -24.38 3.19
CA ALA A 248 7.85 -24.02 1.82
C ALA A 248 6.93 -24.72 0.82
N ILE A 249 5.76 -24.15 0.61
CA ILE A 249 4.75 -24.72 -0.29
C ILE A 249 5.15 -24.49 -1.75
N ARG A 250 4.84 -25.44 -2.63
CA ARG A 250 4.99 -25.24 -4.07
C ARG A 250 3.96 -24.23 -4.57
N PRO A 251 4.31 -23.28 -5.47
CA PRO A 251 3.34 -22.42 -6.11
C PRO A 251 2.15 -23.21 -6.67
N GLY A 252 0.93 -22.79 -6.34
CA GLY A 252 -0.30 -23.53 -6.70
C GLY A 252 -0.66 -24.70 -5.76
N GLY A 253 0.13 -24.92 -4.70
CA GLY A 253 -0.13 -25.98 -3.71
C GLY A 253 -1.09 -25.57 -2.58
N ASP A 254 -1.56 -24.33 -2.55
CA ASP A 254 -2.42 -23.81 -1.48
C ASP A 254 -3.75 -24.59 -1.39
N LEU A 255 -4.43 -24.78 -2.52
CA LEU A 255 -5.71 -25.49 -2.57
C LEU A 255 -5.60 -26.96 -2.11
N PRO A 256 -4.65 -27.79 -2.59
CA PRO A 256 -4.45 -29.13 -2.06
C PRO A 256 -4.22 -29.19 -0.56
N VAL A 257 -3.46 -28.27 0.02
CA VAL A 257 -3.22 -28.22 1.47
C VAL A 257 -4.53 -27.90 2.22
N LEU A 258 -5.28 -26.90 1.76
CA LEU A 258 -6.58 -26.56 2.36
C LEU A 258 -7.58 -27.70 2.25
N MET A 259 -7.64 -28.37 1.11
CA MET A 259 -8.50 -29.57 0.92
C MET A 259 -8.10 -30.72 1.84
N ALA A 260 -6.81 -30.94 2.05
CA ALA A 260 -6.34 -31.94 3.01
C ALA A 260 -6.73 -31.60 4.46
N MET A 261 -6.64 -30.31 4.84
CA MET A 261 -7.11 -29.85 6.16
C MET A 261 -8.62 -30.09 6.32
N CYS A 262 -9.44 -29.73 5.32
CA CYS A 262 -10.87 -30.00 5.33
C CYS A 262 -11.18 -31.50 5.45
N HIS A 263 -10.48 -32.33 4.69
CA HIS A 263 -10.64 -33.78 4.73
C HIS A 263 -10.38 -34.36 6.14
N ILE A 264 -9.31 -33.93 6.79
CA ILE A 264 -8.98 -34.36 8.14
C ILE A 264 -10.08 -33.93 9.14
N MET A 265 -10.60 -32.71 9.02
CA MET A 265 -11.69 -32.22 9.89
C MET A 265 -12.95 -33.05 9.74
N VAL A 266 -13.35 -33.38 8.50
CA VAL A 266 -14.53 -34.20 8.21
C VAL A 266 -14.36 -35.63 8.74
N ILE A 267 -13.21 -36.28 8.48
CA ILE A 267 -12.95 -37.66 8.93
C ILE A 267 -12.91 -37.78 10.44
N ARG A 268 -12.25 -36.81 11.11
CA ARG A 268 -12.11 -36.83 12.58
C ARG A 268 -13.37 -36.33 13.30
N LYS A 269 -14.40 -35.94 12.57
CA LYS A 269 -15.63 -35.35 13.15
C LYS A 269 -15.31 -34.22 14.13
N SER A 270 -14.32 -33.39 13.77
CA SER A 270 -13.84 -32.29 14.61
C SER A 270 -14.61 -30.98 14.37
N LEU A 271 -15.77 -31.08 13.77
CA LEU A 271 -16.72 -29.99 13.55
C LEU A 271 -17.87 -30.08 14.53
#